data_39bfd1bbeb4aab3eaf0146cdc7866c5a
#
_entry.id   39bfd1bbeb4aab3eaf0146cdc7866c5a
#
_cell.length_a   1.000
_cell.length_b   1.000
_cell.length_c   1.000
_cell.angle_alpha   90.00
_cell.angle_beta   90.00
_cell.angle_gamma   90.00
#
_symmetry.space_group_name_H-M   'P 1'
#
loop_
_entity.id
_entity.type
_entity.pdbx_description
1 polymer ?
#
loop_
_entity_poly.entity_id
_entity_poly.type
_entity_poly.pdbx_seq_one_letter_code
_entity_poly.pdbx_strand_id
1 'polypeptide(L)'
;QVTIGEESYPLPKPFLVMATQNPVEQEGTYPLPEAQMDRFLLKVNLGYPTKSDELNIMRKQMSGTLEELSAVVSLEQIVRARGFIERIYMDEKIENYILDIVFATREPQNYQLGPLRNKISFGASPRGSIALAKAAKCHAFLRHRGFVTPDDVRAVAPAVLRHRIGLTYEAEAEELSTENIVTEILNTLMVP
;
A
#
# COMPACT_ATOMS: atom_id res chain seq x y z
N GLN A 1 8.05 -10.29 -16.95
CA GLN A 1 8.56 -11.60 -17.39
C GLN A 1 8.41 -12.62 -16.27
N VAL A 2 8.27 -13.88 -16.63
CA VAL A 2 8.34 -15.03 -15.72
C VAL A 2 9.51 -15.89 -16.16
N THR A 3 10.34 -16.33 -15.21
CA THR A 3 11.46 -17.23 -15.49
C THR A 3 11.08 -18.63 -15.00
N ILE A 4 11.17 -19.61 -15.88
CA ILE A 4 10.90 -21.02 -15.59
C ILE A 4 12.17 -21.82 -15.97
N GLY A 5 12.88 -22.31 -14.96
CA GLY A 5 14.22 -22.87 -15.16
C GLY A 5 15.20 -21.81 -15.64
N GLU A 6 15.80 -21.98 -16.80
CA GLU A 6 16.76 -21.04 -17.41
C GLU A 6 16.11 -20.11 -18.44
N GLU A 7 14.84 -20.31 -18.78
CA GLU A 7 14.13 -19.50 -19.79
C GLU A 7 13.26 -18.42 -19.20
N SER A 8 13.32 -17.20 -19.78
CA SER A 8 12.51 -16.05 -19.38
C SER A 8 11.48 -15.73 -20.44
N TYR A 9 10.21 -15.70 -20.03
CA TYR A 9 9.07 -15.42 -20.89
C TYR A 9 8.56 -14.00 -20.64
N PRO A 10 8.46 -13.14 -21.67
CA PRO A 10 7.82 -11.82 -21.54
C PRO A 10 6.32 -11.99 -21.29
N LEU A 11 5.80 -11.21 -20.34
CA LEU A 11 4.37 -11.18 -20.08
C LEU A 11 3.71 -10.03 -20.84
N PRO A 12 2.49 -10.22 -21.39
CA PRO A 12 1.75 -9.14 -22.04
C PRO A 12 1.45 -8.01 -21.04
N LYS A 13 1.45 -6.77 -21.55
CA LYS A 13 1.11 -5.58 -20.75
C LYS A 13 -0.36 -5.20 -20.97
N PRO A 14 -1.08 -4.71 -19.97
CA PRO A 14 -0.67 -4.52 -18.58
C PRO A 14 -0.64 -5.83 -17.80
N PHE A 15 0.34 -6.00 -16.91
CA PHE A 15 0.48 -7.14 -16.02
C PHE A 15 0.36 -6.69 -14.56
N LEU A 16 -0.44 -7.40 -13.78
CA LEU A 16 -0.67 -7.14 -12.36
C LEU A 16 -0.50 -8.43 -11.57
N VAL A 17 0.20 -8.35 -10.44
CA VAL A 17 0.29 -9.44 -9.46
C VAL A 17 -0.57 -9.08 -8.26
N MET A 18 -1.52 -9.94 -7.94
CA MET A 18 -2.29 -9.88 -6.70
C MET A 18 -2.05 -11.16 -5.92
N ALA A 19 -1.81 -11.03 -4.62
CA ALA A 19 -1.69 -12.13 -3.68
C ALA A 19 -2.63 -11.89 -2.50
N THR A 20 -3.28 -12.94 -2.02
CA THR A 20 -4.12 -12.88 -0.82
C THR A 20 -3.44 -13.63 0.32
N GLN A 21 -3.60 -13.12 1.54
CA GLN A 21 -3.22 -13.79 2.78
C GLN A 21 -4.47 -13.90 3.66
N ASN A 22 -4.75 -15.08 4.17
CA ASN A 22 -5.78 -15.26 5.19
C ASN A 22 -5.09 -15.40 6.57
N PRO A 23 -5.24 -14.42 7.47
CA PRO A 23 -4.60 -14.49 8.78
C PRO A 23 -5.15 -15.60 9.68
N VAL A 24 -6.33 -16.13 9.37
CA VAL A 24 -7.00 -17.20 10.16
C VAL A 24 -6.46 -18.58 9.77
N GLU A 25 -6.01 -18.77 8.54
CA GLU A 25 -5.49 -20.05 8.02
C GLU A 25 -3.96 -20.10 8.12
N GLN A 26 -3.41 -20.03 9.34
CA GLN A 26 -1.95 -20.09 9.53
C GLN A 26 -1.40 -21.53 9.61
N GLU A 27 -2.25 -22.54 9.73
CA GLU A 27 -1.79 -23.95 9.72
C GLU A 27 -1.39 -24.37 8.30
N GLY A 28 -0.08 -24.54 8.09
CA GLY A 28 0.50 -25.08 6.85
C GLY A 28 0.94 -24.04 5.80
N THR A 29 0.79 -22.74 6.07
CA THR A 29 1.29 -21.68 5.18
C THR A 29 2.43 -20.89 5.85
N TYR A 30 3.56 -20.73 5.11
CA TYR A 30 4.62 -19.84 5.58
C TYR A 30 4.28 -18.40 5.17
N PRO A 31 4.40 -17.41 6.09
CA PRO A 31 4.26 -16.01 5.72
C PRO A 31 5.34 -15.66 4.68
N LEU A 32 4.97 -14.80 3.73
CA LEU A 32 5.94 -14.29 2.75
C LEU A 32 7.08 -13.57 3.49
N PRO A 33 8.35 -13.88 3.18
CA PRO A 33 9.48 -13.15 3.73
C PRO A 33 9.35 -11.64 3.48
N GLU A 34 9.81 -10.82 4.42
CA GLU A 34 9.74 -9.35 4.36
C GLU A 34 10.29 -8.77 3.05
N ALA A 35 11.42 -9.30 2.56
CA ALA A 35 12.03 -8.88 1.31
C ALA A 35 11.14 -9.16 0.07
N GLN A 36 10.24 -10.13 0.15
CA GLN A 36 9.26 -10.41 -0.90
C GLN A 36 8.03 -9.51 -0.74
N MET A 37 7.56 -9.28 0.48
CA MET A 37 6.47 -8.34 0.75
C MET A 37 6.79 -6.92 0.33
N ASP A 38 8.02 -6.44 0.55
CA ASP A 38 8.48 -5.10 0.15
C ASP A 38 8.39 -4.85 -1.37
N ARG A 39 8.28 -5.90 -2.19
CA ARG A 39 8.10 -5.80 -3.66
C ARG A 39 6.67 -5.47 -4.07
N PHE A 40 5.67 -5.72 -3.22
CA PHE A 40 4.29 -5.34 -3.50
C PHE A 40 4.11 -3.84 -3.32
N LEU A 41 3.36 -3.21 -4.22
CA LEU A 41 3.12 -1.75 -4.16
C LEU A 41 2.32 -1.38 -2.91
N LEU A 42 1.24 -2.11 -2.65
CA LEU A 42 0.28 -1.86 -1.58
C LEU A 42 -0.05 -3.16 -0.85
N LYS A 43 -0.33 -3.05 0.45
CA LYS A 43 -1.02 -4.07 1.23
C LYS A 43 -2.34 -3.49 1.70
N VAL A 44 -3.45 -4.08 1.25
CA VAL A 44 -4.81 -3.65 1.58
C VAL A 44 -5.42 -4.61 2.59
N ASN A 45 -5.89 -4.08 3.71
CA ASN A 45 -6.62 -4.86 4.70
C ASN A 45 -8.12 -4.81 4.35
N LEU A 46 -8.71 -5.99 4.20
CA LEU A 46 -10.14 -6.14 4.00
C LEU A 46 -10.79 -6.53 5.34
N GLY A 47 -11.70 -5.70 5.81
CA GLY A 47 -12.51 -6.00 6.98
C GLY A 47 -13.75 -6.83 6.63
N TYR A 48 -14.49 -7.23 7.65
CA TYR A 48 -15.80 -7.83 7.44
C TYR A 48 -16.78 -6.83 6.81
N PRO A 49 -17.74 -7.30 5.99
CA PRO A 49 -18.79 -6.46 5.44
C PRO A 49 -19.65 -5.85 6.54
N THR A 50 -20.31 -4.75 6.25
CA THR A 50 -21.32 -4.21 7.17
C THR A 50 -22.55 -5.14 7.23
N LYS A 51 -23.35 -5.04 8.28
CA LYS A 51 -24.58 -5.86 8.41
C LYS A 51 -25.52 -5.70 7.19
N SER A 52 -25.58 -4.52 6.60
CA SER A 52 -26.36 -4.26 5.38
C SER A 52 -25.78 -4.95 4.16
N ASP A 53 -24.45 -4.92 4.02
CA ASP A 53 -23.76 -5.58 2.91
C ASP A 53 -23.87 -7.10 3.03
N GLU A 54 -23.73 -7.64 4.24
CA GLU A 54 -23.88 -9.07 4.50
C GLU A 54 -25.30 -9.55 4.19
N LEU A 55 -26.33 -8.76 4.53
CA LEU A 55 -27.71 -9.04 4.15
C LEU A 55 -27.89 -9.08 2.62
N ASN A 56 -27.25 -8.16 1.90
CA ASN A 56 -27.29 -8.12 0.44
C ASN A 56 -26.56 -9.32 -0.18
N ILE A 57 -25.40 -9.69 0.37
CA ILE A 57 -24.64 -10.89 -0.04
C ILE A 57 -25.50 -12.14 0.15
N MET A 58 -26.11 -12.29 1.33
CA MET A 58 -26.99 -13.41 1.63
C MET A 58 -28.15 -13.51 0.65
N ARG A 59 -28.84 -12.38 0.38
CA ARG A 59 -29.97 -12.34 -0.57
C ARG A 59 -29.54 -12.70 -1.98
N LYS A 60 -28.39 -12.18 -2.47
CA LYS A 60 -27.84 -12.51 -3.79
C LYS A 60 -27.51 -13.99 -3.91
N GLN A 61 -26.88 -14.58 -2.91
CA GLN A 61 -26.56 -16.00 -2.89
C GLN A 61 -27.81 -16.89 -2.87
N MET A 62 -28.83 -16.52 -2.10
CA MET A 62 -30.08 -17.28 -2.02
C MET A 62 -30.94 -17.17 -3.29
N SER A 63 -30.84 -16.07 -4.04
CA SER A 63 -31.60 -15.90 -5.30
C SER A 63 -31.01 -16.71 -6.46
N GLY A 64 -29.78 -17.23 -6.33
CA GLY A 64 -29.10 -17.98 -7.40
C GLY A 64 -28.75 -17.16 -8.64
N THR A 65 -29.01 -15.86 -8.63
CA THR A 65 -28.70 -14.94 -9.74
C THR A 65 -27.25 -14.47 -9.62
N LEU A 66 -26.35 -15.12 -10.36
CA LEU A 66 -25.00 -14.59 -10.57
C LEU A 66 -25.09 -13.56 -11.69
N GLU A 67 -24.85 -12.29 -11.36
CA GLU A 67 -24.67 -11.25 -12.38
C GLU A 67 -23.40 -11.53 -13.17
N GLU A 68 -23.48 -11.65 -14.48
CA GLU A 68 -22.30 -11.73 -15.35
C GLU A 68 -21.54 -10.41 -15.28
N LEU A 69 -20.26 -10.48 -14.94
CA LEU A 69 -19.40 -9.31 -14.90
C LEU A 69 -18.98 -8.95 -16.34
N SER A 70 -19.21 -7.70 -16.73
CA SER A 70 -18.73 -7.13 -17.98
C SER A 70 -17.52 -6.23 -17.73
N ALA A 71 -16.62 -6.13 -18.74
CA ALA A 71 -15.48 -5.23 -18.67
C ALA A 71 -15.97 -3.77 -18.74
N VAL A 72 -15.63 -2.96 -17.74
CA VAL A 72 -15.97 -1.52 -17.68
C VAL A 72 -14.86 -0.63 -18.23
N VAL A 73 -13.63 -1.16 -18.38
CA VAL A 73 -12.48 -0.47 -18.99
C VAL A 73 -11.72 -1.43 -19.90
N SER A 74 -11.15 -0.92 -20.99
CA SER A 74 -10.29 -1.71 -21.87
C SER A 74 -8.84 -1.70 -21.41
N LEU A 75 -8.04 -2.67 -21.89
CA LEU A 75 -6.60 -2.72 -21.62
C LEU A 75 -5.88 -1.47 -22.15
N GLU A 76 -6.30 -0.95 -23.31
CA GLU A 76 -5.75 0.26 -23.91
C GLU A 76 -6.04 1.49 -23.04
N GLN A 77 -7.22 1.58 -22.42
CA GLN A 77 -7.55 2.65 -21.48
C GLN A 77 -6.66 2.60 -20.24
N ILE A 78 -6.36 1.41 -19.71
CA ILE A 78 -5.43 1.24 -18.58
C ILE A 78 -4.01 1.68 -18.97
N VAL A 79 -3.52 1.29 -20.13
CA VAL A 79 -2.19 1.69 -20.62
C VAL A 79 -2.11 3.21 -20.82
N ARG A 80 -3.16 3.83 -21.37
CA ARG A 80 -3.25 5.29 -21.51
C ARG A 80 -3.25 6.00 -20.15
N ALA A 81 -4.02 5.49 -19.18
CA ALA A 81 -4.07 6.05 -17.84
C ALA A 81 -2.68 6.03 -17.17
N ARG A 82 -1.90 4.94 -17.31
CA ARG A 82 -0.51 4.88 -16.83
C ARG A 82 0.34 6.00 -17.40
N GLY A 83 0.25 6.27 -18.69
CA GLY A 83 0.99 7.37 -19.33
C GLY A 83 0.56 8.76 -18.85
N PHE A 84 -0.69 8.96 -18.42
CA PHE A 84 -1.13 10.19 -17.77
C PHE A 84 -0.60 10.31 -16.34
N ILE A 85 -0.65 9.22 -15.56
CA ILE A 85 -0.16 9.18 -14.17
C ILE A 85 1.33 9.50 -14.09
N GLU A 86 2.14 9.00 -15.02
CA GLU A 86 3.59 9.29 -15.07
C GLU A 86 3.86 10.81 -15.21
N ARG A 87 3.01 11.54 -15.93
CA ARG A 87 3.13 12.99 -16.19
C ARG A 87 2.54 13.87 -15.10
N ILE A 88 1.87 13.31 -14.09
CA ILE A 88 1.36 14.09 -12.96
C ILE A 88 2.53 14.76 -12.25
N TYR A 89 2.41 16.08 -12.07
CA TYR A 89 3.43 16.89 -11.44
C TYR A 89 3.55 16.57 -9.95
N MET A 90 4.78 16.52 -9.47
CA MET A 90 5.09 16.40 -8.05
C MET A 90 6.13 17.47 -7.71
N ASP A 91 5.81 18.34 -6.78
CA ASP A 91 6.72 19.40 -6.31
C ASP A 91 7.83 18.80 -5.43
N GLU A 92 9.02 19.39 -5.46
CA GLU A 92 10.16 18.95 -4.64
C GLU A 92 9.85 18.91 -3.14
N LYS A 93 8.98 19.81 -2.66
CA LYS A 93 8.52 19.80 -1.27
C LYS A 93 7.74 18.52 -0.94
N ILE A 94 6.94 18.02 -1.88
CA ILE A 94 6.22 16.75 -1.71
C ILE A 94 7.19 15.56 -1.76
N GLU A 95 8.20 15.62 -2.64
CA GLU A 95 9.24 14.60 -2.70
C GLU A 95 10.02 14.52 -1.38
N ASN A 96 10.42 15.68 -0.83
CA ASN A 96 11.06 15.75 0.47
C ASN A 96 10.15 15.27 1.61
N TYR A 97 8.85 15.62 1.59
CA TYR A 97 7.88 15.12 2.58
C TYR A 97 7.74 13.59 2.54
N ILE A 98 7.74 12.98 1.35
CA ILE A 98 7.76 11.53 1.18
C ILE A 98 9.05 10.92 1.79
N LEU A 99 10.19 11.56 1.56
CA LEU A 99 11.47 11.12 2.13
C LEU A 99 11.45 11.22 3.66
N ASP A 100 10.95 12.34 4.21
CA ASP A 100 10.83 12.53 5.66
C ASP A 100 9.97 11.44 6.30
N ILE A 101 8.82 11.09 5.69
CA ILE A 101 7.98 9.99 6.17
C ILE A 101 8.76 8.68 6.21
N VAL A 102 9.49 8.34 5.14
CA VAL A 102 10.24 7.08 5.06
C VAL A 102 11.44 7.08 6.02
N PHE A 103 12.18 8.18 6.12
CA PHE A 103 13.30 8.31 7.04
C PHE A 103 12.84 8.29 8.51
N ALA A 104 11.69 8.87 8.82
CA ALA A 104 11.10 8.79 10.16
C ALA A 104 10.81 7.33 10.59
N THR A 105 10.57 6.41 9.65
CA THR A 105 10.46 4.98 9.99
C THR A 105 11.79 4.31 10.35
N ARG A 106 12.93 4.88 9.92
CA ARG A 106 14.29 4.34 10.15
C ARG A 106 15.00 5.01 11.32
N GLU A 107 14.82 6.32 11.43
CA GLU A 107 15.52 7.19 12.36
C GLU A 107 14.52 8.14 13.07
N PRO A 108 13.51 7.58 13.78
CA PRO A 108 12.43 8.38 14.36
C PRO A 108 12.92 9.48 15.30
N GLN A 109 14.05 9.26 15.98
CA GLN A 109 14.66 10.24 16.89
C GLN A 109 15.03 11.56 16.19
N ASN A 110 15.31 11.55 14.89
CA ASN A 110 15.66 12.75 14.11
C ASN A 110 14.41 13.58 13.72
N TYR A 111 13.21 13.03 13.94
CA TYR A 111 11.92 13.59 13.53
C TYR A 111 10.96 13.85 14.70
N GLN A 112 11.50 14.08 15.91
CA GLN A 112 10.72 14.26 17.15
C GLN A 112 9.84 13.05 17.52
N LEU A 113 10.17 11.89 17.00
CA LEU A 113 9.48 10.61 17.23
C LEU A 113 10.34 9.65 18.09
N GLY A 114 11.11 10.22 19.03
CA GLY A 114 12.01 9.46 19.91
C GLY A 114 11.38 8.22 20.57
N PRO A 115 10.13 8.26 21.06
CA PRO A 115 9.45 7.11 21.62
C PRO A 115 9.30 5.92 20.65
N LEU A 116 9.23 6.16 19.34
CA LEU A 116 9.09 5.12 18.34
C LEU A 116 10.39 4.33 18.09
N ARG A 117 11.55 4.84 18.54
CA ARG A 117 12.84 4.18 18.32
C ARG A 117 12.87 2.74 18.83
N ASN A 118 12.27 2.48 19.99
CA ASN A 118 12.23 1.15 20.59
C ASN A 118 11.02 0.31 20.14
N LYS A 119 10.15 0.88 19.31
CA LYS A 119 8.95 0.22 18.79
C LYS A 119 9.12 -0.31 17.36
N ILE A 120 10.09 0.21 16.64
CA ILE A 120 10.37 -0.17 15.25
C ILE A 120 11.63 -1.04 15.21
N SER A 121 11.49 -2.28 14.73
CA SER A 121 12.61 -3.21 14.53
C SER A 121 13.36 -2.92 13.23
N PHE A 122 12.62 -2.58 12.17
CA PHE A 122 13.17 -2.08 10.90
C PHE A 122 12.18 -1.13 10.23
N GLY A 123 12.72 -0.12 9.53
CA GLY A 123 11.95 0.85 8.76
C GLY A 123 11.87 0.52 7.27
N ALA A 124 11.06 1.28 6.54
CA ALA A 124 10.83 1.09 5.12
C ALA A 124 12.09 1.27 4.26
N SER A 125 12.28 0.42 3.27
CA SER A 125 13.37 0.50 2.28
C SER A 125 13.16 1.67 1.30
N PRO A 126 14.14 2.01 0.41
CA PRO A 126 13.92 2.98 -0.67
C PRO A 126 12.75 2.64 -1.60
N ARG A 127 12.31 1.37 -1.65
CA ARG A 127 11.07 0.98 -2.34
C ARG A 127 9.83 1.63 -1.72
N GLY A 128 9.85 1.91 -0.42
CA GLY A 128 8.79 2.66 0.26
C GLY A 128 8.62 4.07 -0.31
N SER A 129 9.71 4.82 -0.50
CA SER A 129 9.66 6.17 -1.11
C SER A 129 9.13 6.12 -2.54
N ILE A 130 9.63 5.18 -3.35
CA ILE A 130 9.17 4.98 -4.74
C ILE A 130 7.70 4.60 -4.78
N ALA A 131 7.26 3.71 -3.89
CA ALA A 131 5.88 3.26 -3.81
C ALA A 131 4.94 4.39 -3.38
N LEU A 132 5.32 5.21 -2.38
CA LEU A 132 4.57 6.39 -1.96
C LEU A 132 4.39 7.39 -3.10
N ALA A 133 5.48 7.72 -3.80
CA ALA A 133 5.44 8.66 -4.93
C ALA A 133 4.50 8.16 -6.05
N LYS A 134 4.59 6.88 -6.42
CA LYS A 134 3.72 6.28 -7.44
C LYS A 134 2.27 6.22 -6.99
N ALA A 135 2.01 5.78 -5.77
CA ALA A 135 0.65 5.67 -5.24
C ALA A 135 -0.01 7.06 -5.08
N ALA A 136 0.74 8.08 -4.63
CA ALA A 136 0.24 9.44 -4.51
C ALA A 136 -0.12 10.04 -5.88
N LYS A 137 0.68 9.81 -6.93
CA LYS A 137 0.32 10.19 -8.31
C LYS A 137 -0.96 9.49 -8.77
N CYS A 138 -1.10 8.19 -8.50
CA CYS A 138 -2.34 7.46 -8.81
C CYS A 138 -3.54 8.05 -8.06
N HIS A 139 -3.38 8.40 -6.78
CA HIS A 139 -4.44 8.99 -5.98
C HIS A 139 -4.86 10.37 -6.52
N ALA A 140 -3.90 11.23 -6.87
CA ALA A 140 -4.17 12.52 -7.51
C ALA A 140 -4.92 12.36 -8.84
N PHE A 141 -4.53 11.37 -9.67
CA PHE A 141 -5.21 11.04 -10.92
C PHE A 141 -6.68 10.65 -10.68
N LEU A 142 -6.93 9.77 -9.72
CA LEU A 142 -8.30 9.34 -9.36
C LEU A 142 -9.14 10.49 -8.78
N ARG A 143 -8.49 11.53 -8.25
CA ARG A 143 -9.11 12.79 -7.81
C ARG A 143 -9.20 13.85 -8.92
N HIS A 144 -8.94 13.47 -10.18
CA HIS A 144 -8.98 14.35 -11.37
C HIS A 144 -8.04 15.56 -11.25
N ARG A 145 -6.87 15.40 -10.62
CA ARG A 145 -5.85 16.44 -10.46
C ARG A 145 -4.58 16.11 -11.25
N GLY A 146 -3.96 17.13 -11.83
CA GLY A 146 -2.69 17.02 -12.57
C GLY A 146 -1.44 17.18 -11.69
N PHE A 147 -1.61 17.32 -10.37
CA PHE A 147 -0.52 17.50 -9.41
C PHE A 147 -0.82 16.78 -8.09
N VAL A 148 0.24 16.39 -7.39
CA VAL A 148 0.18 15.72 -6.10
C VAL A 148 0.12 16.73 -4.96
N THR A 149 -0.72 16.46 -3.96
CA THR A 149 -0.79 17.22 -2.70
C THR A 149 -0.30 16.36 -1.53
N PRO A 150 0.03 16.97 -0.36
CA PRO A 150 0.35 16.20 0.84
C PRO A 150 -0.76 15.21 1.24
N ASP A 151 -2.02 15.57 1.04
CA ASP A 151 -3.16 14.69 1.35
C ASP A 151 -3.16 13.41 0.52
N ASP A 152 -2.67 13.46 -0.74
CA ASP A 152 -2.52 12.27 -1.55
C ASP A 152 -1.51 11.29 -0.95
N VAL A 153 -0.38 11.82 -0.45
CA VAL A 153 0.65 11.03 0.22
C VAL A 153 0.08 10.42 1.50
N ARG A 154 -0.58 11.22 2.33
CA ARG A 154 -1.20 10.79 3.59
C ARG A 154 -2.25 9.70 3.38
N ALA A 155 -3.08 9.85 2.35
CA ALA A 155 -4.14 8.88 2.04
C ALA A 155 -3.61 7.49 1.68
N VAL A 156 -2.46 7.40 1.00
CA VAL A 156 -1.89 6.12 0.55
C VAL A 156 -0.84 5.55 1.50
N ALA A 157 -0.28 6.37 2.41
CA ALA A 157 0.81 5.99 3.29
C ALA A 157 0.53 4.72 4.12
N PRO A 158 -0.65 4.53 4.75
CA PRO A 158 -0.92 3.30 5.50
C PRO A 158 -0.85 2.04 4.63
N ALA A 159 -1.44 2.07 3.43
CA ALA A 159 -1.44 0.92 2.54
C ALA A 159 -0.05 0.62 1.93
N VAL A 160 0.78 1.64 1.78
CA VAL A 160 2.16 1.52 1.27
C VAL A 160 3.12 1.05 2.35
N LEU A 161 2.99 1.54 3.59
CA LEU A 161 4.02 1.36 4.62
C LEU A 161 3.75 0.21 5.59
N ARG A 162 2.49 -0.22 5.80
CA ARG A 162 2.14 -1.23 6.82
C ARG A 162 2.88 -2.56 6.70
N HIS A 163 3.33 -2.93 5.50
CA HIS A 163 4.09 -4.15 5.25
C HIS A 163 5.59 -3.90 5.05
N ARG A 164 6.05 -2.69 5.34
CA ARG A 164 7.45 -2.24 5.21
C ARG A 164 8.06 -1.79 6.52
N ILE A 165 7.29 -1.83 7.59
CA ILE A 165 7.71 -1.49 8.94
C ILE A 165 7.56 -2.74 9.80
N GLY A 166 8.63 -3.15 10.46
CA GLY A 166 8.60 -4.21 11.46
C GLY A 166 8.46 -3.63 12.86
N LEU A 167 7.67 -4.29 13.69
CA LEU A 167 7.52 -3.95 15.09
C LEU A 167 8.51 -4.74 15.95
N THR A 168 8.86 -4.21 17.10
CA THR A 168 9.59 -4.97 18.15
C THR A 168 8.59 -5.81 18.95
N TYR A 169 9.08 -6.86 19.62
CA TYR A 169 8.26 -7.66 20.53
C TYR A 169 7.61 -6.82 21.65
N GLU A 170 8.29 -5.76 22.07
CA GLU A 170 7.76 -4.81 23.06
C GLU A 170 6.56 -4.05 22.51
N ALA A 171 6.63 -3.59 21.25
CA ALA A 171 5.53 -2.90 20.58
C ALA A 171 4.34 -3.85 20.37
N GLU A 172 4.59 -5.11 19.99
CA GLU A 172 3.54 -6.12 19.83
C GLU A 172 2.88 -6.47 21.17
N ALA A 173 3.64 -6.56 22.26
CA ALA A 173 3.12 -6.77 23.60
C ALA A 173 2.25 -5.61 24.12
N GLU A 174 2.48 -4.40 23.62
CA GLU A 174 1.66 -3.20 23.88
C GLU A 174 0.47 -3.07 22.89
N GLU A 175 0.21 -4.09 22.07
CA GLU A 175 -0.85 -4.10 21.05
C GLU A 175 -0.74 -2.96 20.03
N LEU A 176 0.47 -2.42 19.80
CA LEU A 176 0.71 -1.42 18.76
C LEU A 176 0.65 -2.08 17.38
N SER A 177 0.01 -1.38 16.46
CA SER A 177 -0.01 -1.77 15.05
C SER A 177 0.93 -0.91 14.21
N THR A 178 1.31 -1.39 13.04
CA THR A 178 2.06 -0.58 12.06
C THR A 178 1.27 0.64 11.62
N GLU A 179 -0.06 0.56 11.60
CA GLU A 179 -0.96 1.67 11.32
C GLU A 179 -0.86 2.79 12.38
N ASN A 180 -0.71 2.42 13.67
CA ASN A 180 -0.50 3.40 14.75
C ASN A 180 0.83 4.14 14.52
N ILE A 181 1.91 3.43 14.20
CA ILE A 181 3.22 4.02 13.89
C ILE A 181 3.11 4.99 12.70
N VAL A 182 2.50 4.56 11.59
CA VAL A 182 2.33 5.42 10.40
C VAL A 182 1.50 6.66 10.74
N THR A 183 0.44 6.50 11.51
CA THR A 183 -0.44 7.61 11.91
C THR A 183 0.32 8.61 12.77
N GLU A 184 1.12 8.16 13.72
CA GLU A 184 1.94 9.01 14.58
C GLU A 184 2.98 9.79 13.77
N ILE A 185 3.67 9.12 12.83
CA ILE A 185 4.60 9.77 11.89
C ILE A 185 3.90 10.87 11.10
N LEU A 186 2.76 10.56 10.47
CA LEU A 186 2.02 11.52 9.66
C LEU A 186 1.47 12.71 10.46
N ASN A 187 1.19 12.54 11.74
CA ASN A 187 0.67 13.61 12.61
C ASN A 187 1.79 14.48 13.19
N THR A 188 3.01 13.96 13.28
CA THR A 188 4.15 14.69 13.83
C THR A 188 4.91 15.48 12.77
N LEU A 189 5.02 14.93 11.56
CA LEU A 189 5.76 15.59 10.48
C LEU A 189 5.03 16.84 9.97
N MET A 190 5.80 17.91 9.75
CA MET A 190 5.29 19.14 9.17
C MET A 190 4.84 18.89 7.73
N VAL A 191 3.63 19.33 7.43
CA VAL A 191 3.05 19.28 6.09
C VAL A 191 3.55 20.47 5.28
N PRO A 192 4.11 20.28 4.08
CA PRO A 192 4.66 21.37 3.26
C PRO A 192 3.59 22.28 2.64
#